data_5b978a7bbf8503a01d6ba5ae39268a16
#
_entry.id   5b978a7bbf8503a01d6ba5ae39268a16
#
_cell.length_a   1.000
_cell.length_b   1.000
_cell.length_c   1.000
_cell.angle_alpha   90.00
_cell.angle_beta   90.00
_cell.angle_gamma   90.00
#
_symmetry.space_group_name_H-M   'P 1'
#
loop_
_entity.id
_entity.type
_entity.pdbx_description
1 polymer ?
#
loop_
_entity_poly.entity_id
_entity_poly.type
_entity_poly.pdbx_seq_one_letter_code
_entity_poly.pdbx_strand_id
1 'polypeptide(L)'
;MSERIITDSSVAADINDPVINIRGIGPRRAGLLEKLGIRTANDVLWFFPRRYADRREICKITELRPDRSSVVMVKIKTVNCRRSFRTGIQICSCEAEDGTGTLSVIWFNRKGLGNILKEGTSAVLFGLPSFCDGRIEFSNPEFEVIKDVSDTAGFTGIVPVYPLTAGLPERWLRKFIDSISSSEHN
;
A
#
# COMPACT_ATOMS: atom_id res chain seq x y z
N MET A 1 6.45 -0.45 -17.14
CA MET A 1 5.26 -1.22 -17.57
C MET A 1 4.13 -0.77 -16.68
N SER A 2 3.23 0.02 -17.24
CA SER A 2 2.09 0.62 -16.53
C SER A 2 1.15 -0.49 -16.05
N GLU A 3 0.89 -0.53 -14.75
CA GLU A 3 -0.25 -1.28 -14.21
C GLU A 3 -1.54 -0.64 -14.73
N ARG A 4 -2.10 -1.23 -15.78
CA ARG A 4 -3.45 -0.89 -16.23
C ARG A 4 -4.42 -1.34 -15.16
N ILE A 5 -5.00 -0.38 -14.47
CA ILE A 5 -6.14 -0.53 -13.59
C ILE A 5 -7.30 -1.05 -14.44
N ILE A 6 -7.91 -2.13 -13.99
CA ILE A 6 -9.06 -2.77 -14.64
C ILE A 6 -10.25 -1.82 -14.48
N THR A 7 -10.56 -1.07 -15.52
CA THR A 7 -11.84 -0.39 -15.70
C THR A 7 -12.39 -0.91 -17.01
N ASP A 8 -13.14 -2.01 -16.96
CA ASP A 8 -14.11 -2.32 -17.99
C ASP A 8 -15.18 -3.27 -17.46
N SER A 9 -16.42 -2.83 -17.62
CA SER A 9 -17.66 -3.50 -17.26
C SER A 9 -17.88 -4.69 -18.18
N SER A 10 -17.63 -5.88 -17.69
CA SER A 10 -18.32 -7.11 -18.12
C SER A 10 -17.62 -8.33 -17.53
N VAL A 11 -18.00 -8.71 -16.36
CA VAL A 11 -18.17 -10.09 -15.95
C VAL A 11 -19.06 -10.06 -14.72
N ALA A 12 -20.34 -10.29 -14.88
CA ALA A 12 -21.13 -10.91 -13.83
C ALA A 12 -20.57 -12.34 -13.70
N ALA A 13 -19.45 -12.47 -12.98
CA ALA A 13 -18.97 -13.75 -12.56
C ALA A 13 -20.03 -14.32 -11.63
N ASP A 14 -20.42 -15.56 -11.83
CA ASP A 14 -21.24 -16.27 -10.85
C ASP A 14 -20.54 -16.10 -9.49
N ILE A 15 -21.26 -15.71 -8.46
CA ILE A 15 -20.75 -15.50 -7.12
C ILE A 15 -19.93 -16.70 -6.60
N ASN A 16 -20.19 -17.88 -7.15
CA ASN A 16 -19.49 -19.12 -6.86
C ASN A 16 -18.27 -19.39 -7.78
N ASP A 17 -18.03 -18.50 -8.74
CA ASP A 17 -16.88 -18.66 -9.62
C ASP A 17 -15.56 -18.61 -8.85
N PRO A 18 -14.63 -19.54 -9.14
CA PRO A 18 -13.30 -19.51 -8.55
C PRO A 18 -12.59 -18.17 -8.86
N VAL A 19 -11.91 -17.60 -7.85
CA VAL A 19 -11.18 -16.33 -8.01
C VAL A 19 -10.13 -16.35 -9.11
N ILE A 20 -9.63 -17.52 -9.48
CA ILE A 20 -8.66 -17.69 -10.58
C ILE A 20 -9.25 -17.31 -11.95
N ASN A 21 -10.57 -17.40 -12.11
CA ASN A 21 -11.28 -17.03 -13.33
C ASN A 21 -11.51 -15.51 -13.44
N ILE A 22 -11.32 -14.78 -12.35
CA ILE A 22 -11.48 -13.33 -12.33
C ILE A 22 -10.31 -12.70 -13.10
N ARG A 23 -10.65 -11.81 -14.04
CA ARG A 23 -9.67 -11.12 -14.86
C ARG A 23 -8.61 -10.41 -14.00
N GLY A 24 -7.34 -10.65 -14.29
CA GLY A 24 -6.20 -10.07 -13.57
C GLY A 24 -5.71 -10.89 -12.37
N ILE A 25 -6.34 -12.05 -12.08
CA ILE A 25 -5.86 -13.00 -11.08
C ILE A 25 -5.18 -14.16 -11.78
N GLY A 26 -3.86 -14.24 -11.65
CA GLY A 26 -3.10 -15.40 -12.11
C GLY A 26 -2.92 -16.44 -10.99
N PRO A 27 -2.40 -17.66 -11.32
CA PRO A 27 -2.25 -18.77 -10.37
C PRO A 27 -1.52 -18.40 -9.08
N ARG A 28 -0.51 -17.52 -9.17
CA ARG A 28 0.23 -17.05 -8.00
C ARG A 28 -0.64 -16.27 -7.03
N ARG A 29 -1.47 -15.34 -7.53
CA ARG A 29 -2.37 -14.55 -6.69
C ARG A 29 -3.50 -15.38 -6.14
N ALA A 30 -4.07 -16.28 -6.96
CA ALA A 30 -5.09 -17.23 -6.51
C ALA A 30 -4.60 -18.07 -5.32
N GLY A 31 -3.38 -18.62 -5.39
CA GLY A 31 -2.79 -19.38 -4.28
C GLY A 31 -2.49 -18.53 -3.03
N LEU A 32 -2.27 -17.21 -3.17
CA LEU A 32 -2.14 -16.32 -2.02
C LEU A 32 -3.50 -15.96 -1.40
N LEU A 33 -4.54 -15.80 -2.22
CA LEU A 33 -5.92 -15.58 -1.76
C LEU A 33 -6.45 -16.84 -1.05
N GLU A 34 -6.16 -18.03 -1.57
CA GLU A 34 -6.55 -19.30 -0.93
C GLU A 34 -5.98 -19.45 0.49
N LYS A 35 -4.75 -18.96 0.74
CA LYS A 35 -4.16 -18.92 2.10
C LYS A 35 -4.93 -18.03 3.06
N LEU A 36 -5.73 -17.08 2.56
CA LEU A 36 -6.62 -16.23 3.32
C LEU A 36 -8.04 -16.79 3.41
N GLY A 37 -8.29 -17.99 2.84
CA GLY A 37 -9.62 -18.60 2.77
C GLY A 37 -10.49 -18.10 1.62
N ILE A 38 -9.93 -17.30 0.70
CA ILE A 38 -10.65 -16.71 -0.44
C ILE A 38 -10.44 -17.61 -1.66
N ARG A 39 -11.47 -18.35 -2.04
CA ARG A 39 -11.48 -19.28 -3.19
C ARG A 39 -12.44 -18.86 -4.28
N THR A 40 -13.55 -18.21 -3.92
CA THR A 40 -14.63 -17.79 -4.82
C THR A 40 -14.87 -16.28 -4.72
N ALA A 41 -15.62 -15.71 -5.64
CA ALA A 41 -16.08 -14.32 -5.56
C ALA A 41 -16.92 -14.09 -4.29
N ASN A 42 -17.72 -15.07 -3.89
CA ASN A 42 -18.50 -15.01 -2.65
C ASN A 42 -17.61 -14.87 -1.41
N ASP A 43 -16.49 -15.60 -1.35
CA ASP A 43 -15.58 -15.49 -0.21
C ASP A 43 -14.98 -14.09 -0.08
N VAL A 44 -14.81 -13.36 -1.21
CA VAL A 44 -14.34 -11.96 -1.20
C VAL A 44 -15.33 -11.06 -0.50
N LEU A 45 -16.64 -11.23 -0.76
CA LEU A 45 -17.70 -10.41 -0.17
C LEU A 45 -17.82 -10.60 1.35
N TRP A 46 -17.50 -11.80 1.83
CA TRP A 46 -17.51 -12.14 3.26
C TRP A 46 -16.14 -11.94 3.93
N PHE A 47 -15.17 -11.41 3.21
CA PHE A 47 -13.84 -11.17 3.76
C PHE A 47 -13.77 -9.81 4.45
N PHE A 48 -14.07 -9.80 5.75
CA PHE A 48 -14.14 -8.57 6.54
C PHE A 48 -12.77 -8.06 6.99
N PRO A 49 -12.59 -6.73 7.10
CA PRO A 49 -11.38 -6.15 7.66
C PRO A 49 -11.27 -6.45 9.16
N ARG A 50 -10.05 -6.61 9.66
CA ARG A 50 -9.76 -6.79 11.09
C ARG A 50 -9.99 -5.51 11.89
N ARG A 51 -9.75 -4.36 11.26
CA ARG A 51 -9.90 -3.03 11.83
C ARG A 51 -9.96 -1.99 10.72
N TYR A 52 -10.30 -0.77 11.10
CA TYR A 52 -10.20 0.39 10.23
C TYR A 52 -9.06 1.29 10.71
N ALA A 53 -8.29 1.84 9.77
CA ALA A 53 -7.29 2.87 10.03
C ALA A 53 -7.88 4.24 9.68
N ASP A 54 -7.85 5.15 10.64
CA ASP A 54 -8.23 6.53 10.38
C ASP A 54 -7.04 7.26 9.74
N ARG A 55 -7.21 7.64 8.48
CA ARG A 55 -6.22 8.34 7.67
C ARG A 55 -6.74 9.70 7.17
N ARG A 56 -7.74 10.26 7.83
CA ARG A 56 -8.37 11.53 7.42
C ARG A 56 -7.47 12.72 7.66
N GLU A 57 -6.62 12.64 8.67
CA GLU A 57 -5.72 13.72 9.05
C GLU A 57 -4.32 13.49 8.46
N ILE A 58 -3.86 14.45 7.66
CA ILE A 58 -2.46 14.50 7.17
C ILE A 58 -1.67 15.33 8.18
N CYS A 59 -0.74 14.67 8.88
CA CYS A 59 0.11 15.31 9.88
C CYS A 59 1.35 15.91 9.24
N LYS A 60 1.94 16.89 9.92
CA LYS A 60 3.30 17.36 9.61
C LYS A 60 4.34 16.43 10.22
N ILE A 61 5.55 16.39 9.64
CA ILE A 61 6.64 15.56 10.17
C ILE A 61 6.96 15.91 11.64
N THR A 62 6.90 17.18 12.00
CA THR A 62 7.13 17.64 13.38
C THR A 62 6.06 17.19 14.38
N GLU A 63 4.88 16.80 13.89
CA GLU A 63 3.74 16.33 14.71
C GLU A 63 3.70 14.81 14.87
N LEU A 64 4.60 14.09 14.21
CA LEU A 64 4.68 12.63 14.25
C LEU A 64 5.01 12.14 15.67
N ARG A 65 4.28 11.12 16.11
CA ARG A 65 4.45 10.48 17.41
C ARG A 65 4.56 8.96 17.27
N PRO A 66 5.46 8.32 18.01
CA PRO A 66 5.74 6.89 17.89
C PRO A 66 4.61 5.98 18.41
N ASP A 67 3.61 6.55 19.05
CA ASP A 67 2.48 5.80 19.65
C ASP A 67 1.29 5.60 18.70
N ARG A 68 1.27 6.31 17.56
CA ARG A 68 0.18 6.20 16.59
C ARG A 68 0.66 6.22 15.14
N SER A 69 0.01 5.41 14.31
CA SER A 69 0.19 5.47 12.86
C SER A 69 -0.35 6.79 12.31
N SER A 70 0.40 7.41 11.41
CA SER A 70 0.08 8.73 10.87
C SER A 70 0.26 8.77 9.35
N VAL A 71 -0.50 9.67 8.71
CA VAL A 71 -0.34 10.01 7.30
C VAL A 71 0.50 11.27 7.20
N VAL A 72 1.50 11.27 6.33
CA VAL A 72 2.29 12.46 6.01
C VAL A 72 2.40 12.63 4.51
N MET A 73 2.36 13.87 4.05
CA MET A 73 2.67 14.23 2.68
C MET A 73 4.08 14.79 2.62
N VAL A 74 4.90 14.20 1.77
CA VAL A 74 6.33 14.51 1.72
C VAL A 74 6.83 14.65 0.28
N LYS A 75 7.93 15.38 0.12
CA LYS A 75 8.75 15.41 -1.07
C LYS A 75 10.00 14.58 -0.85
N ILE A 76 10.29 13.69 -1.77
CA ILE A 76 11.47 12.82 -1.72
C ILE A 76 12.72 13.63 -2.04
N LYS A 77 13.70 13.61 -1.16
CA LYS A 77 15.01 14.26 -1.35
C LYS A 77 16.06 13.33 -1.93
N THR A 78 16.16 12.15 -1.34
CA THR A 78 17.14 11.15 -1.77
C THR A 78 16.52 9.76 -1.76
N VAL A 79 16.98 8.91 -2.66
CA VAL A 79 16.61 7.48 -2.67
C VAL A 79 17.85 6.66 -2.90
N ASN A 80 18.13 5.72 -2.02
CA ASN A 80 19.25 4.78 -2.12
C ASN A 80 18.72 3.35 -1.95
N CYS A 81 18.79 2.56 -3.01
CA CYS A 81 18.40 1.16 -2.99
C CYS A 81 19.63 0.27 -3.15
N ARG A 82 19.89 -0.57 -2.18
CA ARG A 82 21.01 -1.53 -2.17
C ARG A 82 20.54 -2.93 -1.84
N ARG A 83 21.31 -3.92 -2.25
CA ARG A 83 21.13 -5.30 -1.82
C ARG A 83 22.15 -5.63 -0.74
N SER A 84 21.69 -6.17 0.38
CA SER A 84 22.56 -6.65 1.45
C SER A 84 23.36 -7.86 0.95
N PHE A 85 24.68 -7.77 1.04
CA PHE A 85 25.56 -8.89 0.66
C PHE A 85 25.38 -10.12 1.56
N ARG A 86 25.07 -9.91 2.85
CA ARG A 86 24.94 -10.98 3.83
C ARG A 86 23.61 -11.71 3.79
N THR A 87 22.52 -10.98 3.54
CA THR A 87 21.15 -11.55 3.61
C THR A 87 20.47 -11.62 2.26
N GLY A 88 21.02 -11.00 1.21
CA GLY A 88 20.41 -10.89 -0.09
C GLY A 88 19.13 -10.02 -0.13
N ILE A 89 18.76 -9.43 1.00
CA ILE A 89 17.56 -8.58 1.13
C ILE A 89 17.83 -7.23 0.45
N GLN A 90 16.88 -6.78 -0.34
CA GLN A 90 16.90 -5.42 -0.87
C GLN A 90 16.45 -4.44 0.20
N ILE A 91 17.26 -3.41 0.44
CA ILE A 91 17.00 -2.31 1.37
C ILE A 91 16.96 -1.04 0.55
N CYS A 92 15.83 -0.33 0.60
CA CYS A 92 15.70 0.99 0.01
C CYS A 92 15.51 2.01 1.14
N SER A 93 16.45 2.94 1.28
CA SER A 93 16.35 4.08 2.17
C SER A 93 16.04 5.35 1.39
N CYS A 94 15.30 6.23 1.99
CA CYS A 94 14.87 7.49 1.41
C CYS A 94 14.91 8.56 2.51
N GLU A 95 15.35 9.76 2.17
CA GLU A 95 15.09 10.97 2.93
C GLU A 95 13.95 11.73 2.28
N ALA A 96 13.01 12.19 3.09
CA ALA A 96 11.85 12.94 2.66
C ALA A 96 11.61 14.14 3.58
N GLU A 97 10.97 15.19 3.06
CA GLU A 97 10.66 16.41 3.80
C GLU A 97 9.27 16.93 3.46
N ASP A 98 8.69 17.73 4.38
CA ASP A 98 7.42 18.42 4.18
C ASP A 98 7.50 19.93 4.42
N GLY A 99 8.72 20.47 4.54
CA GLY A 99 8.99 21.87 4.91
C GLY A 99 8.97 22.14 6.41
N THR A 100 8.51 21.20 7.25
CA THR A 100 8.55 21.33 8.73
C THR A 100 9.66 20.48 9.34
N GLY A 101 10.05 19.42 8.66
CA GLY A 101 11.10 18.50 9.14
C GLY A 101 11.54 17.54 8.06
N THR A 102 12.44 16.65 8.47
CA THR A 102 12.96 15.56 7.63
C THR A 102 12.57 14.21 8.22
N LEU A 103 12.16 13.29 7.37
CA LEU A 103 11.72 11.95 7.69
C LEU A 103 12.65 10.94 6.99
N SER A 104 13.21 10.02 7.76
CA SER A 104 13.89 8.84 7.20
C SER A 104 12.87 7.76 6.91
N VAL A 105 12.99 7.11 5.76
CA VAL A 105 12.07 6.04 5.38
C VAL A 105 12.85 4.85 4.87
N ILE A 106 12.56 3.65 5.39
CA ILE A 106 13.24 2.42 5.01
C ILE A 106 12.21 1.37 4.56
N TRP A 107 12.47 0.74 3.42
CA TRP A 107 11.73 -0.42 2.93
C TRP A 107 12.65 -1.62 2.78
N PHE A 108 12.17 -2.75 3.29
CA PHE A 108 12.85 -4.03 3.15
C PHE A 108 12.16 -4.91 2.12
N ASN A 109 12.96 -5.59 1.30
CA ASN A 109 12.52 -6.59 0.32
C ASN A 109 11.48 -6.11 -0.70
N ARG A 110 11.47 -4.82 -1.03
CA ARG A 110 10.53 -4.20 -1.98
C ARG A 110 11.24 -3.91 -3.30
N LYS A 111 11.05 -4.80 -4.26
CA LYS A 111 11.67 -4.69 -5.59
C LYS A 111 11.06 -3.53 -6.38
N GLY A 112 11.88 -2.85 -7.17
CA GLY A 112 11.44 -1.81 -8.10
C GLY A 112 11.11 -0.44 -7.48
N LEU A 113 11.30 -0.28 -6.16
CA LEU A 113 10.96 0.96 -5.47
C LEU A 113 11.73 2.17 -6.02
N GLY A 114 13.02 2.02 -6.32
CA GLY A 114 13.84 3.09 -6.89
C GLY A 114 13.41 3.54 -8.29
N ASN A 115 12.61 2.75 -9.01
CA ASN A 115 12.01 3.15 -10.29
C ASN A 115 10.74 4.00 -10.08
N ILE A 116 10.09 3.86 -8.94
CA ILE A 116 8.82 4.51 -8.59
C ILE A 116 9.09 5.80 -7.82
N LEU A 117 9.89 5.71 -6.76
CA LEU A 117 10.29 6.85 -5.95
C LEU A 117 11.60 7.42 -6.51
N LYS A 118 11.56 8.67 -6.92
CA LYS A 118 12.72 9.44 -7.41
C LYS A 118 12.84 10.73 -6.62
N GLU A 119 14.01 11.31 -6.63
CA GLU A 119 14.23 12.65 -6.10
C GLU A 119 13.24 13.65 -6.72
N GLY A 120 12.68 14.52 -5.91
CA GLY A 120 11.66 15.50 -6.29
C GLY A 120 10.23 14.95 -6.38
N THR A 121 10.04 13.63 -6.25
CA THR A 121 8.70 13.02 -6.26
C THR A 121 7.93 13.40 -5.00
N SER A 122 6.66 13.81 -5.15
CA SER A 122 5.74 13.97 -4.03
C SER A 122 5.03 12.64 -3.73
N ALA A 123 4.94 12.31 -2.45
CA ALA A 123 4.31 11.07 -2.02
C ALA A 123 3.53 11.28 -0.70
N VAL A 124 2.48 10.50 -0.53
CA VAL A 124 1.80 10.33 0.75
C VAL A 124 2.29 9.02 1.36
N LEU A 125 2.67 9.06 2.63
CA LEU A 125 3.14 7.92 3.39
C LEU A 125 2.18 7.66 4.55
N PHE A 126 1.95 6.39 4.87
CA PHE A 126 1.25 5.97 6.08
C PHE A 126 2.07 4.91 6.81
N GLY A 127 2.34 5.15 8.08
CA GLY A 127 3.12 4.24 8.89
C GLY A 127 3.11 4.62 10.36
N LEU A 128 3.69 3.75 11.18
CA LEU A 128 3.98 4.02 12.58
C LEU A 128 5.38 4.64 12.67
N PRO A 129 5.51 5.90 13.15
CA PRO A 129 6.81 6.50 13.33
C PRO A 129 7.60 5.78 14.44
N SER A 130 8.90 5.73 14.27
CA SER A 130 9.85 5.34 15.29
C SER A 130 10.96 6.39 15.39
N PHE A 131 11.66 6.43 16.53
CA PHE A 131 12.86 7.24 16.70
C PHE A 131 14.08 6.33 16.64
N CYS A 132 14.95 6.60 15.69
CA CYS A 132 16.23 5.91 15.54
C CYS A 132 17.36 6.95 15.44
N ASP A 133 18.35 6.87 16.31
CA ASP A 133 19.49 7.78 16.36
C ASP A 133 19.09 9.28 16.33
N GLY A 134 18.05 9.64 17.07
CA GLY A 134 17.54 11.02 17.15
C GLY A 134 16.78 11.50 15.92
N ARG A 135 16.47 10.61 14.96
CA ARG A 135 15.70 10.91 13.75
C ARG A 135 14.38 10.19 13.76
N ILE A 136 13.37 10.81 13.16
CA ILE A 136 12.07 10.17 12.92
C ILE A 136 12.22 9.26 11.71
N GLU A 137 11.77 8.01 11.86
CA GLU A 137 11.85 6.99 10.81
C GLU A 137 10.50 6.30 10.59
N PHE A 138 10.18 6.02 9.34
CA PHE A 138 9.15 5.06 8.95
C PHE A 138 9.79 3.78 8.41
N SER A 139 9.44 2.64 9.00
CA SER A 139 9.85 1.31 8.54
C SER A 139 8.73 0.64 7.76
N ASN A 140 8.97 0.32 6.49
CA ASN A 140 8.00 -0.27 5.56
C ASN A 140 6.64 0.44 5.47
N PRO A 141 6.57 1.77 5.40
CA PRO A 141 5.27 2.44 5.29
C PRO A 141 4.57 2.07 3.99
N GLU A 142 3.24 2.17 4.01
CA GLU A 142 2.47 2.29 2.78
C GLU A 142 2.78 3.64 2.13
N PHE A 143 2.77 3.69 0.80
CA PHE A 143 2.96 4.95 0.10
C PHE A 143 2.17 5.01 -1.20
N GLU A 144 1.88 6.22 -1.61
CA GLU A 144 1.36 6.54 -2.93
C GLU A 144 2.09 7.76 -3.48
N VAL A 145 2.53 7.67 -4.74
CA VAL A 145 3.07 8.82 -5.47
C VAL A 145 1.89 9.68 -5.91
N ILE A 146 1.96 10.96 -5.61
CA ILE A 146 0.94 11.94 -5.96
C ILE A 146 1.51 12.99 -6.90
N LYS A 147 0.69 13.48 -7.80
CA LYS A 147 1.01 14.63 -8.65
C LYS A 147 0.46 15.92 -8.05
N ASP A 148 -0.69 15.81 -7.40
CA ASP A 148 -1.38 16.91 -6.74
C ASP A 148 -2.00 16.44 -5.41
N VAL A 149 -2.33 17.37 -4.53
CA VAL A 149 -2.98 17.10 -3.22
C VAL A 149 -4.32 16.37 -3.40
N SER A 150 -5.03 16.67 -4.50
CA SER A 150 -6.29 15.99 -4.85
C SER A 150 -6.15 14.49 -5.12
N ASP A 151 -4.96 14.02 -5.46
CA ASP A 151 -4.69 12.60 -5.77
C ASP A 151 -4.67 11.71 -4.51
N THR A 152 -4.86 12.27 -3.32
CA THR A 152 -4.81 11.51 -2.05
C THR A 152 -6.10 10.77 -1.73
N ALA A 153 -7.19 10.98 -2.47
CA ALA A 153 -8.53 10.49 -2.15
C ALA A 153 -8.65 8.96 -1.95
N GLY A 154 -7.79 8.16 -2.57
CA GLY A 154 -7.77 6.69 -2.37
C GLY A 154 -6.83 6.21 -1.27
N PHE A 155 -6.06 7.12 -0.67
CA PHE A 155 -5.06 6.81 0.36
C PHE A 155 -5.47 7.34 1.74
N THR A 156 -6.22 8.44 1.77
CA THR A 156 -6.75 9.11 2.96
C THR A 156 -8.18 8.66 3.26
N GLY A 157 -8.69 8.97 4.45
CA GLY A 157 -10.04 8.59 4.88
C GLY A 157 -10.04 7.45 5.90
N ILE A 158 -11.15 6.77 6.05
CA ILE A 158 -11.27 5.56 6.88
C ILE A 158 -10.97 4.36 5.98
N VAL A 159 -9.81 3.75 6.19
CA VAL A 159 -9.28 2.70 5.32
C VAL A 159 -9.38 1.34 6.01
N PRO A 160 -10.01 0.32 5.37
CA PRO A 160 -10.07 -1.02 5.91
C PRO A 160 -8.69 -1.69 5.90
N VAL A 161 -8.35 -2.36 6.99
CA VAL A 161 -7.12 -3.14 7.17
C VAL A 161 -7.49 -4.62 7.21
N TYR A 162 -7.14 -5.33 6.16
CA TYR A 162 -7.44 -6.75 6.01
C TYR A 162 -6.33 -7.65 6.56
N PRO A 163 -6.66 -8.90 6.93
CA PRO A 163 -5.66 -9.94 7.12
C PRO A 163 -4.81 -10.10 5.86
N LEU A 164 -3.50 -10.28 6.02
CA LEU A 164 -2.57 -10.44 4.89
C LEU A 164 -1.80 -11.75 4.99
N THR A 165 -1.38 -12.24 3.82
CA THR A 165 -0.38 -13.32 3.71
C THR A 165 0.88 -12.80 3.05
N ALA A 166 2.02 -13.44 3.35
CA ALA A 166 3.30 -13.03 2.78
C ALA A 166 3.26 -13.04 1.24
N GLY A 167 3.65 -11.93 0.63
CA GLY A 167 3.68 -11.77 -0.82
C GLY A 167 2.41 -11.19 -1.46
N LEU A 168 1.36 -10.92 -0.67
CA LEU A 168 0.15 -10.22 -1.13
C LEU A 168 0.18 -8.76 -0.65
N PRO A 169 0.29 -7.77 -1.58
CA PRO A 169 0.28 -6.36 -1.20
C PRO A 169 -1.10 -5.94 -0.67
N GLU A 170 -1.13 -5.26 0.48
CA GLU A 170 -2.37 -4.80 1.12
C GLU A 170 -3.21 -3.91 0.18
N ARG A 171 -2.57 -2.94 -0.48
CA ARG A 171 -3.25 -2.05 -1.42
C ARG A 171 -3.90 -2.80 -2.58
N TRP A 172 -3.24 -3.84 -3.10
CA TRP A 172 -3.80 -4.66 -4.16
C TRP A 172 -5.04 -5.41 -3.66
N LEU A 173 -4.97 -6.00 -2.45
CA LEU A 173 -6.09 -6.73 -1.85
C LEU A 173 -7.30 -5.80 -1.64
N ARG A 174 -7.10 -4.59 -1.10
CA ARG A 174 -8.18 -3.60 -0.95
C ARG A 174 -8.85 -3.29 -2.29
N LYS A 175 -8.06 -2.90 -3.30
CA LYS A 175 -8.61 -2.59 -4.63
C LYS A 175 -9.33 -3.78 -5.25
N PHE A 176 -8.86 -4.98 -5.02
CA PHE A 176 -9.52 -6.19 -5.49
C PHE A 176 -10.88 -6.39 -4.82
N ILE A 177 -10.94 -6.28 -3.49
CA ILE A 177 -12.21 -6.39 -2.75
C ILE A 177 -13.19 -5.29 -3.19
N ASP A 178 -12.73 -4.05 -3.29
CA ASP A 178 -13.55 -2.92 -3.74
C ASP A 178 -14.10 -3.15 -5.16
N SER A 179 -13.30 -3.73 -6.06
CA SER A 179 -13.74 -4.01 -7.44
C SER A 179 -14.84 -5.06 -7.50
N ILE A 180 -14.80 -6.08 -6.65
CA ILE A 180 -15.85 -7.11 -6.58
C ILE A 180 -17.12 -6.54 -5.94
N SER A 181 -16.99 -5.83 -4.81
CA SER A 181 -18.13 -5.24 -4.11
C SER A 181 -18.85 -4.19 -4.94
N SER A 182 -18.15 -3.45 -5.81
CA SER A 182 -18.75 -2.45 -6.68
C SER A 182 -19.47 -3.07 -7.91
N SER A 183 -19.10 -4.28 -8.31
CA SER A 183 -19.67 -4.96 -9.48
C SER A 183 -21.09 -5.49 -9.23
N GLU A 184 -21.48 -5.66 -7.96
CA GLU A 184 -22.82 -6.16 -7.59
C GLU A 184 -23.89 -5.06 -7.48
N HIS A 185 -23.52 -3.78 -7.59
CA HIS A 185 -24.44 -2.65 -7.46
C HIS A 185 -24.88 -2.08 -8.83
N ASN A 186 -24.55 -2.73 -9.92
CA ASN A 186 -24.99 -2.44 -11.28
C ASN A 186 -25.72 -3.65 -11.85
#